data_582fe985543d0affb42fa815a46e00c4
#
_entry.id   582fe985543d0affb42fa815a46e00c4
#
_cell.length_a   1.000
_cell.length_b   1.000
_cell.length_c   1.000
_cell.angle_alpha   90.00
_cell.angle_beta   90.00
_cell.angle_gamma   90.00
#
_symmetry.space_group_name_H-M   'P 1'
#
loop_
_entity.id
_entity.type
_entity.pdbx_description
1 polymer ?
#
loop_
_entity_poly.entity_id
_entity_poly.type
_entity_poly.pdbx_seq_one_letter_code
_entity_poly.pdbx_strand_id
1 'polypeptide(L)'
;TLNPSSAASDVYKRQPVPIATKGKGFWKGILMWLMTTRQWIVTEDFHYSMKGEEYKVPAGFQFDGASVPKFLATFLSPVGVLLMGGLIHDYGYRHGCLQKKDGSHTERMSQKELDVVFRDICIEVNGFKVLNYLAWMALFAVGFVAWGANRKAIP
;
A
#
# COMPACT_ATOMS: atom_id res chain seq x y z
N THR A 1 3.09 6.88 17.64
CA THR A 1 2.52 8.07 17.00
C THR A 1 3.34 8.41 15.78
N LEU A 2 2.74 8.30 14.59
CA LEU A 2 3.34 8.81 13.36
C LEU A 2 3.41 10.34 13.47
N ASN A 3 4.62 10.87 13.49
CA ASN A 3 4.82 12.32 13.56
C ASN A 3 4.30 12.94 12.25
N PRO A 4 3.29 13.83 12.26
CA PRO A 4 2.76 14.44 11.04
C PRO A 4 3.81 15.25 10.26
N SER A 5 4.89 15.67 10.89
CA SER A 5 6.03 16.31 10.22
C SER A 5 6.83 15.32 9.36
N SER A 6 6.84 14.02 9.69
CA SER A 6 7.48 12.99 8.87
C SER A 6 6.63 12.63 7.64
N ALA A 7 5.29 12.70 7.75
CA ALA A 7 4.40 12.37 6.64
C ALA A 7 4.61 13.26 5.41
N ALA A 8 4.96 14.53 5.59
CA ALA A 8 5.25 15.45 4.48
C ALA A 8 6.60 15.14 3.81
N SER A 9 7.63 14.74 4.58
CA SER A 9 8.94 14.35 4.02
C SER A 9 8.88 12.99 3.32
N ASP A 10 7.95 12.13 3.73
CA ASP A 10 7.81 10.78 3.17
C ASP A 10 7.19 10.74 1.78
N VAL A 11 6.53 11.82 1.35
CA VAL A 11 6.03 11.96 -0.03
C VAL A 11 7.19 11.95 -1.05
N TYR A 12 8.33 12.51 -0.70
CA TYR A 12 9.52 12.55 -1.58
C TYR A 12 10.26 11.22 -1.69
N LYS A 13 9.99 10.27 -0.79
CA LYS A 13 10.63 8.93 -0.79
C LYS A 13 9.98 7.94 -1.77
N ARG A 14 9.07 8.40 -2.63
CA ARG A 14 8.31 7.55 -3.55
C ARG A 14 8.25 8.18 -4.92
N GLN A 15 8.46 7.36 -5.94
CA GLN A 15 8.33 7.79 -7.32
C GLN A 15 7.31 6.93 -8.06
N PRO A 16 6.42 7.54 -8.90
CA PRO A 16 5.54 6.77 -9.75
C PRO A 16 6.34 6.07 -10.85
N VAL A 17 6.03 4.81 -11.09
CA VAL A 17 6.59 4.08 -12.23
C VAL A 17 5.83 4.50 -13.49
N PRO A 18 6.52 4.96 -14.56
CA PRO A 18 5.85 5.38 -15.79
C PRO A 18 5.09 4.21 -16.45
N ILE A 19 3.85 4.46 -16.86
CA ILE A 19 3.06 3.49 -17.63
C ILE A 19 3.50 3.58 -19.08
N ALA A 20 4.06 2.51 -19.65
CA ALA A 20 4.53 2.45 -21.03
C ALA A 20 3.34 2.35 -22.00
N THR A 21 2.73 3.48 -22.35
CA THR A 21 1.63 3.56 -23.33
C THR A 21 2.12 3.95 -24.73
N LYS A 22 3.40 4.31 -24.90
CA LYS A 22 3.99 4.77 -26.16
C LYS A 22 3.97 3.66 -27.22
N GLY A 23 3.44 3.97 -28.40
CA GLY A 23 3.38 3.01 -29.52
C GLY A 23 2.17 2.08 -29.54
N LYS A 24 1.21 2.25 -28.61
CA LYS A 24 -0.04 1.49 -28.59
C LYS A 24 -1.17 2.35 -29.15
N GLY A 25 -2.00 1.81 -30.05
CA GLY A 25 -3.09 2.56 -30.67
C GLY A 25 -4.00 3.23 -29.62
N PHE A 26 -4.66 4.32 -30.00
CA PHE A 26 -5.41 5.22 -29.12
C PHE A 26 -6.37 4.49 -28.14
N TRP A 27 -7.23 3.61 -28.67
CA TRP A 27 -8.19 2.86 -27.84
C TRP A 27 -7.52 1.87 -26.88
N LYS A 28 -6.44 1.24 -27.33
CA LYS A 28 -5.65 0.31 -26.52
C LYS A 28 -4.88 1.06 -25.42
N GLY A 29 -4.40 2.26 -25.75
CA GLY A 29 -3.77 3.16 -24.80
C GLY A 29 -4.73 3.62 -23.69
N ILE A 30 -5.96 4.02 -24.07
CA ILE A 30 -7.02 4.39 -23.11
C ILE A 30 -7.40 3.20 -22.21
N LEU A 31 -7.64 2.03 -22.81
CA LEU A 31 -8.00 0.83 -22.03
C LEU A 31 -6.88 0.44 -21.06
N MET A 32 -5.63 0.47 -21.51
CA MET A 32 -4.49 0.23 -20.64
C MET A 32 -4.40 1.26 -19.53
N TRP A 33 -4.57 2.55 -19.83
CA TRP A 33 -4.56 3.61 -18.81
C TRP A 33 -5.69 3.44 -17.78
N LEU A 34 -6.87 3.00 -18.20
CA LEU A 34 -7.99 2.70 -17.32
C LEU A 34 -7.79 1.44 -16.46
N MET A 35 -7.14 0.41 -17.04
CA MET A 35 -6.96 -0.89 -16.40
C MET A 35 -5.65 -1.02 -15.63
N THR A 36 -4.64 -0.20 -15.96
CA THR A 36 -3.33 -0.31 -15.33
C THR A 36 -3.31 0.46 -14.01
N THR A 37 -3.03 -0.22 -12.93
CA THR A 37 -2.79 0.38 -11.61
C THR A 37 -1.48 1.16 -11.65
N ARG A 38 -1.44 2.36 -11.06
CA ARG A 38 -0.19 3.09 -10.88
C ARG A 38 0.69 2.34 -9.90
N GLN A 39 1.88 2.02 -10.34
CA GLN A 39 2.89 1.45 -9.46
C GLN A 39 3.79 2.56 -8.91
N TRP A 40 4.22 2.38 -7.69
CA TRP A 40 5.13 3.25 -6.97
C TRP A 40 6.35 2.45 -6.54
N ILE A 41 7.49 3.10 -6.47
CA ILE A 41 8.70 2.53 -5.93
C ILE A 41 9.13 3.32 -4.70
N VAL A 42 9.52 2.62 -3.65
CA VAL A 42 10.14 3.22 -2.46
C VAL A 42 11.59 3.54 -2.79
N THR A 43 11.98 4.82 -2.76
CA THR A 43 13.33 5.26 -3.14
C THR A 43 14.34 5.18 -2.00
N GLU A 44 13.87 5.26 -0.76
CA GLU A 44 14.66 5.14 0.46
C GLU A 44 13.91 4.27 1.48
N ASP A 45 14.62 3.67 2.45
CA ASP A 45 13.97 2.91 3.53
C ASP A 45 12.88 3.75 4.20
N PHE A 46 11.66 3.23 4.18
CA PHE A 46 10.51 3.89 4.78
C PHE A 46 10.30 3.37 6.20
N HIS A 47 10.55 4.22 7.19
CA HIS A 47 10.39 3.88 8.61
C HIS A 47 9.03 4.32 9.14
N TYR A 48 8.40 3.46 9.95
CA TYR A 48 7.15 3.78 10.62
C TYR A 48 7.10 3.12 12.01
N SER A 49 6.29 3.70 12.90
CA SER A 49 6.08 3.16 14.23
C SER A 49 4.63 2.69 14.39
N MET A 50 4.44 1.52 14.93
CA MET A 50 3.12 0.94 15.19
C MET A 50 3.15 0.21 16.54
N LYS A 51 2.21 0.54 17.43
CA LYS A 51 2.10 -0.07 18.77
C LYS A 51 3.39 -0.02 19.60
N GLY A 52 4.18 1.05 19.42
CA GLY A 52 5.44 1.24 20.15
C GLY A 52 6.66 0.51 19.60
N GLU A 53 6.50 -0.27 18.51
CA GLU A 53 7.61 -0.89 17.79
C GLU A 53 7.92 -0.15 16.50
N GLU A 54 9.19 -0.17 16.09
CA GLU A 54 9.65 0.47 14.85
C GLU A 54 9.82 -0.57 13.73
N TYR A 55 9.27 -0.23 12.59
CA TYR A 55 9.26 -1.06 11.37
C TYR A 55 9.85 -0.30 10.19
N LYS A 56 10.18 -1.03 9.14
CA LYS A 56 10.61 -0.43 7.87
C LYS A 56 10.06 -1.18 6.66
N VAL A 57 9.90 -0.44 5.58
CA VAL A 57 9.74 -1.00 4.22
C VAL A 57 11.01 -0.62 3.46
N PRO A 58 11.77 -1.58 2.92
CA PRO A 58 13.07 -1.31 2.30
C PRO A 58 12.93 -0.53 0.99
N ALA A 59 13.96 0.24 0.67
CA ALA A 59 14.11 0.87 -0.63
C ALA A 59 14.05 -0.18 -1.76
N GLY A 60 13.52 0.23 -2.91
CA GLY A 60 13.32 -0.65 -4.06
C GLY A 60 12.01 -1.44 -4.03
N PHE A 61 11.26 -1.44 -2.93
CA PHE A 61 9.96 -2.10 -2.89
C PHE A 61 8.97 -1.41 -3.83
N GLN A 62 8.37 -2.18 -4.72
CA GLN A 62 7.34 -1.70 -5.65
C GLN A 62 5.95 -2.07 -5.13
N PHE A 63 5.02 -1.14 -5.14
CA PHE A 63 3.65 -1.34 -4.68
C PHE A 63 2.66 -0.59 -5.57
N ASP A 64 1.42 -1.01 -5.58
CA ASP A 64 0.38 -0.41 -6.43
C ASP A 64 -0.52 0.62 -5.69
N GLY A 65 -0.18 0.93 -4.46
CA GLY A 65 -0.81 2.00 -3.69
C GLY A 65 -2.26 1.74 -3.30
N ALA A 66 -2.55 0.52 -2.85
CA ALA A 66 -3.86 -0.04 -2.63
C ALA A 66 -4.61 -0.24 -3.97
N SER A 67 -4.88 -1.49 -4.32
CA SER A 67 -5.72 -1.88 -5.48
C SER A 67 -7.18 -1.50 -5.24
N VAL A 68 -7.40 -0.21 -4.92
CA VAL A 68 -8.73 0.35 -4.73
C VAL A 68 -9.34 0.53 -6.12
N PRO A 69 -10.54 0.05 -6.37
CA PRO A 69 -11.23 0.33 -7.61
C PRO A 69 -11.15 1.82 -7.95
N LYS A 70 -10.86 2.19 -9.21
CA LYS A 70 -10.57 3.58 -9.61
C LYS A 70 -11.66 4.60 -9.22
N PHE A 71 -12.91 4.16 -9.11
CA PHE A 71 -13.99 5.02 -8.63
C PHE A 71 -13.81 5.42 -7.15
N LEU A 72 -13.25 4.52 -6.32
CA LEU A 72 -12.87 4.84 -4.94
C LEU A 72 -11.57 5.65 -4.89
N ALA A 73 -10.63 5.42 -5.79
CA ALA A 73 -9.39 6.18 -5.89
C ALA A 73 -9.64 7.67 -6.20
N THR A 74 -10.73 8.00 -6.88
CA THR A 74 -11.16 9.39 -7.14
C THR A 74 -11.59 10.09 -5.85
N PHE A 75 -12.25 9.37 -4.93
CA PHE A 75 -12.66 9.91 -3.63
C PHE A 75 -11.56 9.80 -2.56
N LEU A 76 -10.66 8.85 -2.72
CA LEU A 76 -9.61 8.51 -1.74
C LEU A 76 -8.26 9.10 -2.12
N SER A 77 -8.22 10.25 -2.76
CA SER A 77 -7.03 10.96 -3.23
C SER A 77 -5.72 10.13 -3.13
N PRO A 78 -5.08 9.76 -4.23
CA PRO A 78 -3.90 8.92 -4.22
C PRO A 78 -2.68 9.57 -3.51
N VAL A 79 -2.87 10.75 -2.95
CA VAL A 79 -1.79 11.57 -2.40
C VAL A 79 -1.96 11.66 -0.89
N GLY A 80 -1.51 10.66 -0.17
CA GLY A 80 -1.15 10.82 1.24
C GLY A 80 -1.87 9.94 2.24
N VAL A 81 -3.20 9.83 2.22
CA VAL A 81 -3.95 9.31 3.38
C VAL A 81 -4.01 7.79 3.44
N LEU A 82 -4.29 7.13 2.31
CA LEU A 82 -4.30 5.66 2.24
C LEU A 82 -3.01 5.09 1.68
N LEU A 83 -2.13 5.92 1.14
CA LEU A 83 -0.91 5.47 0.49
C LEU A 83 0.06 4.81 1.47
N MET A 84 0.15 5.33 2.71
CA MET A 84 1.02 4.76 3.75
C MET A 84 0.49 3.40 4.22
N GLY A 85 -0.80 3.31 4.54
CA GLY A 85 -1.43 2.04 4.87
C GLY A 85 -1.32 1.03 3.72
N GLY A 86 -1.54 1.49 2.48
CA GLY A 86 -1.39 0.67 1.28
C GLY A 86 0.02 0.13 1.09
N LEU A 87 1.06 0.96 1.26
CA LEU A 87 2.46 0.53 1.18
C LEU A 87 2.77 -0.61 2.16
N ILE A 88 2.39 -0.42 3.43
CA ILE A 88 2.66 -1.41 4.49
C ILE A 88 1.85 -2.68 4.27
N HIS A 89 0.60 -2.53 3.86
CA HIS A 89 -0.28 -3.63 3.52
C HIS A 89 0.25 -4.47 2.35
N ASP A 90 0.66 -3.82 1.25
CA ASP A 90 1.22 -4.50 0.07
C ASP A 90 2.53 -5.24 0.42
N TYR A 91 3.37 -4.62 1.28
CA TYR A 91 4.57 -5.29 1.78
C TYR A 91 4.20 -6.56 2.57
N GLY A 92 3.28 -6.43 3.52
CA GLY A 92 2.81 -7.56 4.32
C GLY A 92 2.15 -8.66 3.48
N TYR A 93 1.36 -8.30 2.46
CA TYR A 93 0.75 -9.27 1.54
C TYR A 93 1.76 -10.05 0.73
N ARG A 94 2.85 -9.41 0.27
CA ARG A 94 3.89 -10.10 -0.49
C ARG A 94 4.75 -11.00 0.38
N HIS A 95 5.13 -10.54 1.56
CA HIS A 95 6.09 -11.25 2.40
C HIS A 95 5.43 -12.12 3.48
N GLY A 96 4.16 -11.86 3.83
CA GLY A 96 3.45 -12.52 4.91
C GLY A 96 3.94 -12.14 6.30
N CYS A 97 4.71 -11.06 6.42
CA CYS A 97 5.27 -10.52 7.65
C CYS A 97 5.61 -9.05 7.46
N LEU A 98 5.89 -8.34 8.53
CA LEU A 98 6.41 -6.97 8.51
C LEU A 98 7.88 -6.99 8.95
N GLN A 99 8.71 -6.13 8.36
CA GLN A 99 10.11 -6.02 8.72
C GLN A 99 10.28 -4.98 9.82
N LYS A 100 10.94 -5.37 10.91
CA LYS A 100 11.33 -4.46 11.99
C LYS A 100 12.54 -3.62 11.58
N LYS A 101 12.75 -2.50 12.26
CA LYS A 101 13.88 -1.58 11.98
C LYS A 101 15.24 -2.26 12.10
N ASP A 102 15.39 -3.19 13.03
CA ASP A 102 16.61 -3.98 13.24
C ASP A 102 16.90 -5.03 12.13
N GLY A 103 15.97 -5.17 11.16
CA GLY A 103 16.08 -6.13 10.07
C GLY A 103 15.38 -7.47 10.35
N SER A 104 14.96 -7.73 11.57
CA SER A 104 14.16 -8.91 11.90
C SER A 104 12.75 -8.80 11.31
N HIS A 105 11.98 -9.88 11.33
CA HIS A 105 10.62 -9.91 10.82
C HIS A 105 9.65 -10.30 11.95
N THR A 106 8.41 -9.84 11.83
CA THR A 106 7.32 -10.35 12.69
C THR A 106 7.09 -11.83 12.41
N GLU A 107 6.37 -12.50 13.30
CA GLU A 107 5.77 -13.78 12.96
C GLU A 107 4.90 -13.66 11.71
N ARG A 108 4.59 -14.82 11.13
CA ARG A 108 3.75 -14.88 9.92
C ARG A 108 2.36 -14.34 10.23
N MET A 109 1.96 -13.32 9.49
CA MET A 109 0.67 -12.67 9.65
C MET A 109 -0.35 -13.23 8.64
N SER A 110 -1.59 -13.32 9.09
CA SER A 110 -2.72 -13.67 8.24
C SER A 110 -3.19 -12.45 7.42
N GLN A 111 -3.96 -12.71 6.36
CA GLN A 111 -4.63 -11.66 5.60
C GLN A 111 -5.39 -10.68 6.51
N LYS A 112 -6.22 -11.23 7.42
CA LYS A 112 -7.07 -10.41 8.30
C LYS A 112 -6.26 -9.48 9.20
N GLU A 113 -5.12 -9.94 9.72
CA GLU A 113 -4.24 -9.12 10.54
C GLU A 113 -3.64 -7.97 9.74
N LEU A 114 -3.21 -8.22 8.51
CA LEU A 114 -2.67 -7.19 7.61
C LEU A 114 -3.74 -6.19 7.18
N ASP A 115 -4.98 -6.63 6.93
CA ASP A 115 -6.10 -5.74 6.63
C ASP A 115 -6.44 -4.84 7.82
N VAL A 116 -6.33 -5.35 9.06
CA VAL A 116 -6.48 -4.54 10.29
C VAL A 116 -5.34 -3.55 10.44
N VAL A 117 -4.09 -3.94 10.15
CA VAL A 117 -2.92 -3.04 10.17
C VAL A 117 -3.14 -1.88 9.19
N PHE A 118 -3.60 -2.18 7.96
CA PHE A 118 -3.95 -1.14 6.99
C PHE A 118 -4.94 -0.12 7.57
N ARG A 119 -6.06 -0.59 8.11
CA ARG A 119 -7.09 0.27 8.69
C ARG A 119 -6.54 1.14 9.82
N ASP A 120 -5.82 0.53 10.75
CA ASP A 120 -5.34 1.22 11.95
C ASP A 120 -4.31 2.29 11.60
N ILE A 121 -3.39 2.01 10.68
CA ILE A 121 -2.44 3.00 10.17
C ILE A 121 -3.17 4.14 9.45
N CYS A 122 -4.14 3.83 8.60
CA CYS A 122 -4.90 4.86 7.91
C CYS A 122 -5.67 5.75 8.90
N ILE A 123 -6.28 5.19 9.95
CA ILE A 123 -6.95 5.96 11.00
C ILE A 123 -5.96 6.85 11.75
N GLU A 124 -4.78 6.34 12.08
CA GLU A 124 -3.75 7.09 12.79
C GLU A 124 -3.24 8.28 11.96
N VAL A 125 -3.08 8.07 10.64
CA VAL A 125 -2.58 9.11 9.72
C VAL A 125 -3.62 10.21 9.45
N ASN A 126 -4.88 9.86 9.26
CA ASN A 126 -5.89 10.82 8.76
C ASN A 126 -7.07 11.09 9.69
N GLY A 127 -7.29 10.26 10.70
CA GLY A 127 -8.40 10.40 11.65
C GLY A 127 -9.80 10.07 11.11
N PHE A 128 -9.98 9.81 9.80
CA PHE A 128 -11.28 9.57 9.18
C PHE A 128 -11.76 8.13 9.37
N LYS A 129 -12.28 7.82 10.54
CA LYS A 129 -12.70 6.45 10.91
C LYS A 129 -13.65 5.83 9.87
N VAL A 130 -14.74 6.51 9.52
CA VAL A 130 -15.75 5.97 8.60
C VAL A 130 -15.15 5.59 7.25
N LEU A 131 -14.35 6.49 6.67
CA LEU A 131 -13.70 6.26 5.39
C LEU A 131 -12.74 5.06 5.43
N ASN A 132 -11.94 4.98 6.49
CA ASN A 132 -10.97 3.91 6.66
C ASN A 132 -11.63 2.55 6.93
N TYR A 133 -12.76 2.53 7.63
CA TYR A 133 -13.55 1.30 7.77
C TYR A 133 -14.17 0.86 6.43
N LEU A 134 -14.66 1.78 5.60
CA LEU A 134 -15.16 1.45 4.26
C LEU A 134 -14.04 0.92 3.35
N ALA A 135 -12.87 1.54 3.38
CA ALA A 135 -11.70 1.07 2.64
C ALA A 135 -11.25 -0.33 3.12
N TRP A 136 -11.22 -0.55 4.43
CA TRP A 136 -10.93 -1.86 5.01
C TRP A 136 -11.95 -2.93 4.62
N MET A 137 -13.24 -2.62 4.64
CA MET A 137 -14.29 -3.55 4.19
C MET A 137 -14.12 -3.92 2.72
N ALA A 138 -13.77 -2.96 1.87
CA ALA A 138 -13.51 -3.22 0.44
C ALA A 138 -12.29 -4.14 0.26
N LEU A 139 -11.20 -3.90 0.99
CA LEU A 139 -10.02 -4.78 0.99
C LEU A 139 -10.36 -6.18 1.48
N PHE A 140 -11.08 -6.29 2.59
CA PHE A 140 -11.51 -7.57 3.13
C PHE A 140 -12.34 -8.38 2.13
N ALA A 141 -13.24 -7.72 1.39
CA ALA A 141 -14.12 -8.38 0.42
C ALA A 141 -13.38 -8.90 -0.83
N VAL A 142 -12.29 -8.24 -1.27
CA VAL A 142 -11.57 -8.60 -2.51
C VAL A 142 -10.14 -9.10 -2.25
N GLY A 143 -9.60 -8.85 -1.08
CA GLY A 143 -8.21 -9.12 -0.73
C GLY A 143 -7.83 -10.61 -0.78
N PHE A 144 -8.79 -11.52 -0.58
CA PHE A 144 -8.53 -12.96 -0.66
C PHE A 144 -7.97 -13.40 -2.02
N VAL A 145 -8.34 -12.72 -3.11
CA VAL A 145 -7.84 -13.02 -4.46
C VAL A 145 -6.35 -12.67 -4.56
N ALA A 146 -5.99 -11.45 -4.13
CA ALA A 146 -4.61 -10.98 -4.12
C ALA A 146 -3.75 -11.79 -3.14
N TRP A 147 -4.28 -12.11 -1.96
CA TRP A 147 -3.62 -12.97 -0.99
C TRP A 147 -3.29 -14.35 -1.55
N GLY A 148 -4.27 -15.00 -2.17
CA GLY A 148 -4.09 -16.31 -2.78
C GLY A 148 -3.07 -16.31 -3.93
N ALA A 149 -3.04 -15.25 -4.75
CA ALA A 149 -2.06 -15.08 -5.82
C ALA A 149 -0.63 -14.92 -5.26
N ASN A 150 -0.45 -14.06 -4.23
CA ASN A 150 0.85 -13.85 -3.61
C ASN A 150 1.39 -15.11 -2.92
N ARG A 151 0.53 -15.92 -2.29
CA ARG A 151 0.95 -17.18 -1.64
C ARG A 151 1.41 -18.25 -2.63
N LYS A 152 0.88 -18.27 -3.85
CA LYS A 152 1.30 -19.19 -4.90
C LYS A 152 2.65 -18.77 -5.54
N ALA A 153 3.03 -17.51 -5.43
CA ALA A 153 4.25 -16.96 -5.99
C ALA A 153 5.48 -17.10 -5.06
N ILE A 154 5.27 -17.48 -3.80
CA ILE A 154 6.35 -17.74 -2.84
C ILE A 154 6.72 -19.23 -2.96
N PRO A 155 7.96 -19.58 -3.39
CA PRO A 155 8.43 -20.95 -3.50
C PRO A 155 8.52 -21.66 -2.14
#